data_b88a71bb1e694322c1b4885d406e1753
#
_entry.id   b88a71bb1e694322c1b4885d406e1753
#
_cell.length_a   1.000
_cell.length_b   1.000
_cell.length_c   1.000
_cell.angle_alpha   90.00
_cell.angle_beta   90.00
_cell.angle_gamma   90.00
#
_symmetry.space_group_name_H-M   'P 1'
#
loop_
_entity.id
_entity.type
_entity.pdbx_description
1 polymer ?
#
loop_
_entity_poly.entity_id
_entity_poly.type
_entity_poly.pdbx_seq_one_letter_code
_entity_poly.pdbx_strand_id
1 'polypeptide(L)'
;MLYRYIAVFLILGIGLVENFSSTQPCWAETLVQSTVETRLVVGLRVGQAAVQKLVPTPWQVGPPPGGPLKDANFMFVFIDQLLVQDPQGKPDMGGGNRYVVFSVPGKHTQTGEMAPVVTGGFTPDIRNVPGPYKVSVQGTIKREQTNKGANTEAGVSDDFWEIRDTRGGSIEVRVQYQQALPLRAKAEQKIYSAAEPSFFRIYRTETATDLLRSIPAGINRVQNYQLRVTMPELKNLFDGSEQLVGIIAYPLFLRQIFLP
;
A
#
# COMPACT_ATOMS: atom_id res chain seq x y z
N MET A 1 -50.43 66.83 -20.06
CA MET A 1 -49.01 66.48 -20.21
C MET A 1 -48.27 66.85 -18.94
N LEU A 2 -48.05 65.94 -18.04
CA LEU A 2 -47.39 66.23 -16.76
C LEU A 2 -46.38 65.11 -16.52
N TYR A 3 -45.13 65.42 -16.66
CA TYR A 3 -44.01 64.52 -16.27
C TYR A 3 -43.78 64.67 -14.76
N ARG A 4 -43.91 63.55 -14.05
CA ARG A 4 -43.52 63.42 -12.63
C ARG A 4 -42.14 62.74 -12.57
N TYR A 5 -41.17 63.49 -12.07
CA TYR A 5 -39.82 62.94 -11.71
C TYR A 5 -39.94 62.22 -10.37
N ILE A 6 -39.56 60.92 -10.36
CA ILE A 6 -39.38 60.17 -9.16
C ILE A 6 -37.87 60.11 -8.92
N ALA A 7 -37.42 60.74 -7.85
CA ALA A 7 -36.03 60.62 -7.38
C ALA A 7 -35.90 59.32 -6.62
N VAL A 8 -34.96 58.45 -7.11
CA VAL A 8 -34.57 57.22 -6.43
C VAL A 8 -33.29 57.52 -5.63
N PHE A 9 -33.41 57.47 -4.30
CA PHE A 9 -32.26 57.51 -3.40
C PHE A 9 -31.56 56.16 -3.43
N LEU A 10 -30.31 56.14 -3.96
CA LEU A 10 -29.44 54.99 -3.90
C LEU A 10 -28.64 55.05 -2.59
N ILE A 11 -28.99 54.20 -1.63
CA ILE A 11 -28.20 54.01 -0.40
C ILE A 11 -27.06 53.04 -0.75
N LEU A 12 -25.83 53.58 -0.86
CA LEU A 12 -24.63 52.77 -0.92
C LEU A 12 -24.30 52.18 0.46
N GLY A 13 -24.71 50.93 0.69
CA GLY A 13 -24.23 50.13 1.80
C GLY A 13 -22.82 49.56 1.47
N ILE A 14 -21.80 50.20 2.03
CA ILE A 14 -20.43 49.63 1.99
C ILE A 14 -20.40 48.45 2.98
N GLY A 15 -20.66 47.24 2.47
CA GLY A 15 -20.42 46.02 3.20
C GLY A 15 -18.90 45.72 3.25
N LEU A 16 -18.28 45.92 4.39
CA LEU A 16 -16.97 45.39 4.69
C LEU A 16 -17.04 43.85 4.64
N VAL A 17 -16.62 43.24 3.53
CA VAL A 17 -16.36 41.81 3.43
C VAL A 17 -15.03 41.59 4.10
N GLU A 18 -15.05 41.22 5.38
CA GLU A 18 -13.88 40.66 6.04
C GLU A 18 -13.60 39.31 5.39
N ASN A 19 -12.62 39.31 4.46
CA ASN A 19 -12.01 38.10 3.97
C ASN A 19 -11.21 37.46 5.13
N PHE A 20 -11.84 36.59 5.90
CA PHE A 20 -11.14 35.63 6.71
C PHE A 20 -10.42 34.66 5.77
N SER A 21 -9.26 35.05 5.28
CA SER A 21 -8.29 34.12 4.73
C SER A 21 -7.86 33.22 5.88
N SER A 22 -8.54 32.09 6.05
CA SER A 22 -8.02 31.00 6.85
C SER A 22 -6.74 30.53 6.15
N THR A 23 -5.61 31.09 6.53
CA THR A 23 -4.30 30.53 6.21
C THR A 23 -4.22 29.20 6.95
N GLN A 24 -4.72 28.15 6.32
CA GLN A 24 -4.32 26.81 6.74
C GLN A 24 -2.81 26.78 6.59
N PRO A 25 -2.07 26.39 7.64
CA PRO A 25 -0.64 26.22 7.53
C PRO A 25 -0.41 25.21 6.39
N CYS A 26 0.15 25.70 5.29
CA CYS A 26 0.63 24.86 4.21
C CYS A 26 1.89 24.18 4.77
N TRP A 27 1.72 23.03 5.38
CA TRP A 27 2.84 22.18 5.76
C TRP A 27 3.50 21.75 4.45
N ALA A 28 4.69 22.29 4.19
CA ALA A 28 5.45 21.90 3.01
C ALA A 28 5.86 20.44 3.19
N GLU A 29 5.30 19.55 2.38
CA GLU A 29 5.69 18.15 2.35
C GLU A 29 7.19 18.03 2.07
N THR A 30 7.88 17.21 2.83
CA THR A 30 9.31 17.01 2.70
C THR A 30 9.60 15.64 2.09
N LEU A 31 10.21 15.62 0.91
CA LEU A 31 10.73 14.38 0.31
C LEU A 31 11.82 13.83 1.22
N VAL A 32 11.69 12.57 1.63
CA VAL A 32 12.67 11.89 2.48
C VAL A 32 13.41 10.77 1.78
N GLN A 33 12.78 10.15 0.77
CA GLN A 33 13.38 9.01 0.08
C GLN A 33 12.69 8.77 -1.27
N SER A 34 13.44 8.25 -2.23
CA SER A 34 12.91 7.68 -3.47
C SER A 34 13.36 6.24 -3.62
N THR A 35 12.51 5.38 -4.18
CA THR A 35 12.85 3.96 -4.36
C THR A 35 12.43 3.44 -5.73
N VAL A 36 13.21 2.49 -6.25
CA VAL A 36 12.85 1.62 -7.39
C VAL A 36 12.71 0.20 -6.85
N GLU A 37 11.59 -0.42 -7.11
CA GLU A 37 11.25 -1.71 -6.49
C GLU A 37 10.56 -2.63 -7.49
N THR A 38 10.55 -3.95 -7.18
CA THR A 38 9.55 -4.89 -7.67
C THR A 38 8.73 -5.38 -6.50
N ARG A 39 7.44 -5.68 -6.72
CA ARG A 39 6.54 -6.13 -5.65
C ARG A 39 5.65 -7.27 -6.10
N LEU A 40 5.28 -8.10 -5.12
CA LEU A 40 4.17 -9.04 -5.21
C LEU A 40 3.20 -8.73 -4.07
N VAL A 41 1.93 -8.50 -4.41
CA VAL A 41 0.87 -8.27 -3.43
C VAL A 41 -0.10 -9.43 -3.46
N VAL A 42 -0.32 -10.05 -2.31
CA VAL A 42 -1.30 -11.12 -2.11
C VAL A 42 -2.40 -10.61 -1.20
N GLY A 43 -3.58 -10.40 -1.75
CA GLY A 43 -4.78 -9.95 -1.04
C GLY A 43 -5.63 -11.12 -0.59
N LEU A 44 -5.94 -11.15 0.70
CA LEU A 44 -6.62 -12.24 1.38
C LEU A 44 -7.87 -11.73 2.11
N ARG A 45 -8.86 -12.59 2.23
CA ARG A 45 -9.94 -12.46 3.20
C ARG A 45 -9.64 -13.42 4.33
N VAL A 46 -9.45 -12.90 5.53
CA VAL A 46 -9.21 -13.66 6.77
C VAL A 46 -10.29 -13.36 7.79
N GLY A 47 -10.29 -14.07 8.91
CA GLY A 47 -11.28 -13.88 9.99
C GLY A 47 -11.35 -12.42 10.47
N GLN A 48 -12.50 -11.75 10.30
CA GLN A 48 -12.71 -10.34 10.61
C GLN A 48 -12.30 -9.97 12.05
N ALA A 49 -12.68 -10.78 13.03
CA ALA A 49 -12.36 -10.53 14.43
C ALA A 49 -10.86 -10.67 14.73
N ALA A 50 -10.16 -11.54 14.00
CA ALA A 50 -8.72 -11.74 14.16
C ALA A 50 -7.94 -10.57 13.56
N VAL A 51 -8.28 -10.15 12.33
CA VAL A 51 -7.59 -9.04 11.67
C VAL A 51 -7.86 -7.69 12.36
N GLN A 52 -9.07 -7.49 12.95
CA GLN A 52 -9.38 -6.27 13.70
C GLN A 52 -8.47 -6.07 14.91
N LYS A 53 -7.96 -7.12 15.52
CA LYS A 53 -7.00 -7.03 16.64
C LYS A 53 -5.66 -6.45 16.25
N LEU A 54 -5.32 -6.46 14.95
CA LEU A 54 -4.09 -5.86 14.43
C LEU A 54 -4.22 -4.35 14.19
N VAL A 55 -5.47 -3.85 14.17
CA VAL A 55 -5.75 -2.46 13.80
C VAL A 55 -6.23 -1.70 15.04
N PRO A 56 -5.42 -0.75 15.55
CA PRO A 56 -5.76 0.02 16.74
C PRO A 56 -6.80 1.11 16.46
N THR A 57 -7.51 1.53 17.49
CA THR A 57 -8.31 2.77 17.45
C THR A 57 -7.42 3.96 17.07
N PRO A 58 -7.87 4.90 16.22
CA PRO A 58 -9.25 5.08 15.71
C PRO A 58 -9.56 4.35 14.40
N TRP A 59 -8.74 3.38 13.99
CA TRP A 59 -8.91 2.62 12.78
C TRP A 59 -9.76 1.36 13.00
N GLN A 60 -10.57 1.02 12.03
CA GLN A 60 -11.25 -0.26 11.91
C GLN A 60 -10.95 -0.89 10.56
N VAL A 61 -11.04 -2.22 10.47
CA VAL A 61 -10.88 -2.93 9.20
C VAL A 61 -11.96 -2.48 8.22
N GLY A 62 -11.54 -1.98 7.07
CA GLY A 62 -12.40 -1.46 6.01
C GLY A 62 -11.97 -1.97 4.65
N PRO A 63 -12.42 -3.18 4.23
CA PRO A 63 -12.05 -3.71 2.93
C PRO A 63 -12.33 -2.72 1.79
N PRO A 64 -11.51 -2.68 0.72
CA PRO A 64 -11.76 -1.83 -0.42
C PRO A 64 -13.17 -2.08 -1.00
N PRO A 65 -13.95 -1.03 -1.26
CA PRO A 65 -15.31 -1.18 -1.79
C PRO A 65 -15.34 -1.58 -3.26
N GLY A 66 -14.18 -1.51 -3.93
CA GLY A 66 -14.02 -1.82 -5.35
C GLY A 66 -12.59 -2.16 -5.72
N GLY A 67 -12.36 -2.34 -7.02
CA GLY A 67 -11.05 -2.66 -7.57
C GLY A 67 -10.69 -4.15 -7.47
N PRO A 68 -9.45 -4.50 -7.89
CA PRO A 68 -9.04 -5.90 -8.05
C PRO A 68 -8.90 -6.66 -6.72
N LEU A 69 -8.76 -5.96 -5.59
CA LEU A 69 -8.68 -6.52 -4.24
C LEU A 69 -9.92 -6.19 -3.41
N LYS A 70 -11.07 -5.95 -4.07
CA LYS A 70 -12.34 -5.78 -3.36
C LYS A 70 -12.56 -6.93 -2.39
N ASP A 71 -13.00 -6.61 -1.17
CA ASP A 71 -13.26 -7.54 -0.06
C ASP A 71 -12.01 -8.21 0.56
N ALA A 72 -10.79 -7.89 0.12
CA ALA A 72 -9.59 -8.28 0.85
C ALA A 72 -9.48 -7.45 2.13
N ASN A 73 -9.27 -8.10 3.27
CA ASN A 73 -9.10 -7.44 4.56
C ASN A 73 -7.69 -7.59 5.15
N PHE A 74 -6.82 -8.33 4.48
CA PHE A 74 -5.42 -8.51 4.84
C PHE A 74 -4.57 -8.65 3.57
N MET A 75 -3.39 -8.06 3.56
CA MET A 75 -2.47 -8.14 2.44
C MET A 75 -1.04 -8.42 2.90
N PHE A 76 -0.40 -9.39 2.24
CA PHE A 76 1.05 -9.47 2.21
C PHE A 76 1.56 -8.61 1.05
N VAL A 77 2.51 -7.73 1.33
CA VAL A 77 3.21 -6.93 0.32
C VAL A 77 4.68 -7.32 0.38
N PHE A 78 5.12 -8.16 -0.55
CA PHE A 78 6.51 -8.58 -0.71
C PHE A 78 7.22 -7.55 -1.57
N ILE A 79 8.33 -7.03 -1.09
CA ILE A 79 9.03 -5.90 -1.69
C ILE A 79 10.51 -6.26 -1.88
N ASP A 80 11.01 -6.08 -3.11
CA ASP A 80 12.42 -6.16 -3.45
C ASP A 80 12.86 -4.77 -3.93
N GLN A 81 13.61 -4.05 -3.09
CA GLN A 81 14.13 -2.73 -3.42
C GLN A 81 15.40 -2.88 -4.25
N LEU A 82 15.37 -2.36 -5.46
CA LEU A 82 16.49 -2.37 -6.40
C LEU A 82 17.37 -1.15 -6.24
N LEU A 83 16.77 -0.02 -5.83
CA LEU A 83 17.46 1.25 -5.59
C LEU A 83 16.72 2.03 -4.51
N VAL A 84 17.48 2.59 -3.59
CA VAL A 84 17.03 3.55 -2.58
C VAL A 84 17.89 4.80 -2.71
N GLN A 85 17.26 5.97 -2.71
CA GLN A 85 17.93 7.25 -2.84
C GLN A 85 17.45 8.23 -1.78
N ASP A 86 18.37 9.03 -1.29
CA ASP A 86 18.07 10.18 -0.46
C ASP A 86 17.36 11.30 -1.28
N PRO A 87 16.93 12.41 -0.66
CA PRO A 87 16.26 13.50 -1.36
C PRO A 87 17.10 14.16 -2.47
N GLN A 88 18.41 14.01 -2.42
CA GLN A 88 19.35 14.53 -3.42
C GLN A 88 19.61 13.55 -4.57
N GLY A 89 18.96 12.38 -4.54
CA GLY A 89 19.12 11.34 -5.55
C GLY A 89 20.36 10.46 -5.37
N LYS A 90 21.08 10.62 -4.26
CA LYS A 90 22.24 9.78 -3.94
C LYS A 90 21.79 8.44 -3.38
N PRO A 91 22.41 7.30 -3.77
CA PRO A 91 22.12 6.01 -3.16
C PRO A 91 22.31 6.05 -1.64
N ASP A 92 21.25 5.68 -0.91
CA ASP A 92 21.19 5.78 0.56
C ASP A 92 21.56 4.46 1.25
N MET A 93 21.36 3.35 0.58
CA MET A 93 21.63 2.03 1.16
C MET A 93 22.48 1.21 0.22
N GLY A 94 23.52 0.58 0.74
CA GLY A 94 24.54 -0.15 0.00
C GLY A 94 24.10 -1.42 -0.72
N GLY A 95 22.90 -1.45 -1.26
CA GLY A 95 22.32 -2.57 -2.00
C GLY A 95 20.83 -2.70 -1.76
N GLY A 96 20.18 -3.55 -2.55
CA GLY A 96 18.76 -3.83 -2.43
C GLY A 96 18.41 -4.43 -1.06
N ASN A 97 17.25 -4.03 -0.55
CA ASN A 97 16.67 -4.57 0.67
C ASN A 97 15.36 -5.28 0.35
N ARG A 98 15.21 -6.50 0.83
CA ARG A 98 13.96 -7.26 0.73
C ARG A 98 13.23 -7.19 2.03
N TYR A 99 11.93 -6.99 1.97
CA TYR A 99 11.07 -7.05 3.15
C TYR A 99 9.65 -7.43 2.78
N VAL A 100 8.89 -7.86 3.77
CA VAL A 100 7.46 -8.09 3.63
C VAL A 100 6.73 -7.18 4.61
N VAL A 101 5.63 -6.60 4.13
CA VAL A 101 4.76 -5.75 4.94
C VAL A 101 3.39 -6.43 5.06
N PHE A 102 2.86 -6.43 6.28
CA PHE A 102 1.48 -6.81 6.56
C PHE A 102 0.65 -5.53 6.56
N SER A 103 -0.28 -5.46 5.62
CA SER A 103 -1.12 -4.29 5.43
C SER A 103 -2.59 -4.67 5.58
N VAL A 104 -3.30 -3.89 6.37
CA VAL A 104 -4.74 -4.00 6.53
C VAL A 104 -5.39 -2.75 5.96
N PRO A 105 -6.36 -2.88 5.04
CA PRO A 105 -7.14 -1.74 4.61
C PRO A 105 -7.97 -1.24 5.79
N GLY A 106 -7.71 0.00 6.19
CA GLY A 106 -8.33 0.64 7.34
C GLY A 106 -9.35 1.69 6.95
N LYS A 107 -10.36 1.86 7.81
CA LYS A 107 -11.29 2.99 7.78
C LYS A 107 -11.19 3.73 9.10
N HIS A 108 -10.88 5.02 9.04
CA HIS A 108 -10.82 5.86 10.23
C HIS A 108 -12.24 6.14 10.76
N THR A 109 -12.50 5.84 12.02
CA THR A 109 -13.88 5.84 12.58
C THR A 109 -14.51 7.22 12.66
N GLN A 110 -13.70 8.28 12.81
CA GLN A 110 -14.19 9.66 12.95
C GLN A 110 -14.28 10.38 11.60
N THR A 111 -13.27 10.21 10.73
CA THR A 111 -13.19 10.95 9.46
C THR A 111 -13.77 10.18 8.27
N GLY A 112 -13.91 8.86 8.39
CA GLY A 112 -14.29 7.99 7.29
C GLY A 112 -13.17 7.75 6.27
N GLU A 113 -11.96 8.29 6.49
CA GLU A 113 -10.80 8.12 5.61
C GLU A 113 -10.49 6.64 5.44
N MET A 114 -10.25 6.23 4.19
CA MET A 114 -9.81 4.88 3.84
C MET A 114 -8.33 4.91 3.51
N ALA A 115 -7.53 4.13 4.23
CA ALA A 115 -6.09 4.07 4.00
C ALA A 115 -5.51 2.71 4.41
N PRO A 116 -4.37 2.28 3.82
CA PRO A 116 -3.62 1.14 4.32
C PRO A 116 -3.01 1.43 5.69
N VAL A 117 -3.14 0.48 6.61
CA VAL A 117 -2.49 0.50 7.92
C VAL A 117 -1.46 -0.63 7.94
N VAL A 118 -0.20 -0.29 8.17
CA VAL A 118 0.89 -1.27 8.32
C VAL A 118 0.82 -1.84 9.71
N THR A 119 0.55 -3.14 9.82
CA THR A 119 0.28 -3.84 11.08
C THR A 119 1.42 -4.77 11.50
N GLY A 120 2.36 -5.03 10.60
CA GLY A 120 3.50 -5.92 10.85
C GLY A 120 4.41 -6.04 9.65
N GLY A 121 5.45 -6.84 9.77
CA GLY A 121 6.34 -7.14 8.65
C GLY A 121 7.67 -7.71 9.10
N PHE A 122 8.48 -8.12 8.13
CA PHE A 122 9.82 -8.65 8.32
C PHE A 122 10.82 -7.95 7.42
N THR A 123 12.02 -7.74 7.95
CA THR A 123 13.16 -7.18 7.24
C THR A 123 14.45 -7.89 7.67
N PRO A 124 15.43 -8.07 6.79
CA PRO A 124 16.75 -8.58 7.20
C PRO A 124 17.52 -7.58 8.08
N ASP A 125 17.29 -6.28 7.90
CA ASP A 125 17.93 -5.23 8.68
C ASP A 125 16.88 -4.23 9.21
N ILE A 126 16.65 -4.27 10.51
CA ILE A 126 15.67 -3.41 11.18
C ILE A 126 16.01 -1.92 11.09
N ARG A 127 17.28 -1.54 10.86
CA ARG A 127 17.71 -0.15 10.72
C ARG A 127 17.28 0.46 9.40
N ASN A 128 17.03 -0.38 8.40
CA ASN A 128 16.75 0.00 7.02
C ASN A 128 15.27 -0.14 6.64
N VAL A 129 14.39 -0.29 7.62
CA VAL A 129 12.95 -0.33 7.35
C VAL A 129 12.49 1.04 6.86
N PRO A 130 11.88 1.12 5.67
CA PRO A 130 11.37 2.39 5.19
C PRO A 130 10.23 2.88 6.09
N GLY A 131 10.49 4.00 6.71
CA GLY A 131 9.57 4.68 7.57
C GLY A 131 9.49 4.12 8.99
N PRO A 132 9.12 4.95 9.91
CA PRO A 132 9.04 4.65 11.33
C PRO A 132 7.73 3.95 11.68
N TYR A 133 7.31 2.96 10.89
CA TYR A 133 6.10 2.19 11.19
C TYR A 133 6.24 1.35 12.46
N LYS A 134 7.48 1.10 12.93
CA LYS A 134 7.82 0.46 14.22
C LYS A 134 7.14 -0.90 14.49
N VAL A 135 6.65 -1.55 13.45
CA VAL A 135 5.95 -2.84 13.53
C VAL A 135 6.71 -3.98 12.86
N SER A 136 7.87 -3.70 12.27
CA SER A 136 8.68 -4.72 11.60
C SER A 136 9.61 -5.40 12.59
N VAL A 137 9.84 -6.69 12.36
CA VAL A 137 10.79 -7.50 13.12
C VAL A 137 11.88 -8.06 12.20
N GLN A 138 13.00 -8.47 12.77
CA GLN A 138 14.08 -9.04 12.01
C GLN A 138 13.75 -10.47 11.57
N GLY A 139 14.07 -10.78 10.31
CA GLY A 139 13.91 -12.12 9.74
C GLY A 139 14.80 -12.30 8.51
N THR A 140 14.98 -13.54 8.07
CA THR A 140 15.64 -13.82 6.79
C THR A 140 14.61 -13.83 5.67
N ILE A 141 14.98 -13.25 4.51
CA ILE A 141 14.09 -13.20 3.35
C ILE A 141 14.84 -13.68 2.12
N LYS A 142 14.30 -14.73 1.51
CA LYS A 142 14.77 -15.30 0.26
C LYS A 142 13.73 -15.04 -0.83
N ARG A 143 14.20 -14.69 -2.03
CA ARG A 143 13.38 -14.62 -3.25
C ARG A 143 14.07 -15.36 -4.37
N GLU A 144 13.33 -16.17 -5.08
CA GLU A 144 13.74 -16.79 -6.33
C GLU A 144 12.69 -16.44 -7.39
N GLN A 145 13.15 -15.89 -8.51
CA GLN A 145 12.27 -15.57 -9.63
C GLN A 145 12.87 -16.08 -10.92
N THR A 146 12.06 -16.80 -11.70
CA THR A 146 12.42 -17.23 -13.05
C THR A 146 11.38 -16.76 -14.05
N ASN A 147 11.84 -16.32 -15.22
CA ASN A 147 11.00 -15.92 -16.33
C ASN A 147 11.35 -16.79 -17.54
N LYS A 148 10.34 -17.41 -18.13
CA LYS A 148 10.49 -18.23 -19.31
C LYS A 148 9.53 -17.72 -20.38
N GLY A 149 10.00 -17.53 -21.58
CA GLY A 149 9.22 -17.12 -22.74
C GLY A 149 10.12 -17.08 -23.97
N ALA A 150 9.54 -17.15 -25.13
CA ALA A 150 10.25 -17.08 -26.40
C ALA A 150 9.58 -16.02 -27.30
N ASN A 151 10.40 -15.10 -27.82
CA ASN A 151 9.97 -14.10 -28.80
C ASN A 151 8.79 -13.22 -28.33
N THR A 152 7.66 -13.32 -29.03
CA THR A 152 6.45 -12.50 -28.81
C THR A 152 5.40 -13.18 -27.93
N GLU A 153 5.67 -14.39 -27.45
CA GLU A 153 4.72 -15.09 -26.60
C GLU A 153 4.75 -14.53 -25.17
N ALA A 154 3.58 -14.48 -24.54
CA ALA A 154 3.49 -14.13 -23.13
C ALA A 154 4.27 -15.15 -22.29
N GLY A 155 5.31 -14.68 -21.62
CA GLY A 155 6.17 -15.52 -20.78
C GLY A 155 5.44 -16.08 -19.56
N VAL A 156 6.02 -17.10 -18.99
CA VAL A 156 5.62 -17.65 -17.68
C VAL A 156 6.65 -17.24 -16.63
N SER A 157 6.16 -16.66 -15.54
CA SER A 157 6.97 -16.35 -14.36
C SER A 157 6.67 -17.31 -13.23
N ASP A 158 7.71 -17.66 -12.48
CA ASP A 158 7.61 -18.37 -11.21
C ASP A 158 8.33 -17.50 -10.16
N ASP A 159 7.59 -16.95 -9.20
CA ASP A 159 8.10 -16.07 -8.14
C ASP A 159 7.86 -16.75 -6.79
N PHE A 160 8.95 -17.04 -6.09
CA PHE A 160 8.97 -17.70 -4.80
C PHE A 160 9.59 -16.78 -3.75
N TRP A 161 8.92 -16.65 -2.61
CA TRP A 161 9.37 -15.90 -1.45
C TRP A 161 9.32 -16.81 -0.22
N GLU A 162 10.38 -16.77 0.57
CA GLU A 162 10.47 -17.43 1.87
C GLU A 162 10.93 -16.41 2.90
N ILE A 163 10.16 -16.26 3.95
CA ILE A 163 10.48 -15.43 5.11
C ILE A 163 10.55 -16.34 6.32
N ARG A 164 11.64 -16.25 7.08
CA ARG A 164 11.83 -16.98 8.34
C ARG A 164 12.01 -16.03 9.49
N ASP A 165 11.20 -16.19 10.52
CA ASP A 165 11.37 -15.50 11.80
C ASP A 165 12.51 -16.13 12.59
N THR A 166 13.33 -15.34 13.24
CA THR A 166 14.38 -15.80 14.16
C THR A 166 13.82 -16.55 15.39
N ARG A 167 12.56 -16.32 15.72
CA ARG A 167 11.82 -16.97 16.83
C ARG A 167 11.15 -18.29 16.41
N GLY A 168 11.20 -18.63 15.15
CA GLY A 168 10.57 -19.80 14.56
C GLY A 168 9.33 -19.47 13.72
N GLY A 169 9.04 -20.34 12.75
CA GLY A 169 7.98 -20.16 11.78
C GLY A 169 8.43 -19.50 10.48
N SER A 170 7.60 -19.63 9.47
CA SER A 170 7.85 -19.11 8.12
C SER A 170 6.60 -18.60 7.45
N ILE A 171 6.80 -17.74 6.43
CA ILE A 171 5.85 -17.44 5.37
C ILE A 171 6.49 -17.88 4.08
N GLU A 172 5.84 -18.78 3.36
CA GLU A 172 6.28 -19.23 2.04
C GLU A 172 5.15 -18.92 1.04
N VAL A 173 5.47 -18.20 -0.02
CA VAL A 173 4.55 -17.98 -1.13
C VAL A 173 5.23 -18.34 -2.45
N ARG A 174 4.53 -19.08 -3.28
CA ARG A 174 4.94 -19.36 -4.66
C ARG A 174 3.79 -19.04 -5.59
N VAL A 175 4.08 -18.29 -6.64
CA VAL A 175 3.12 -17.92 -7.67
C VAL A 175 3.73 -18.18 -9.03
N GLN A 176 3.16 -19.14 -9.76
CA GLN A 176 3.47 -19.36 -11.17
C GLN A 176 2.34 -18.76 -12.00
N TYR A 177 2.67 -17.91 -12.96
CA TYR A 177 1.67 -17.17 -13.71
C TYR A 177 2.12 -16.85 -15.13
N GLN A 178 1.13 -16.69 -16.02
CA GLN A 178 1.33 -16.15 -17.35
C GLN A 178 1.42 -14.63 -17.27
N GLN A 179 2.50 -14.06 -17.81
CA GLN A 179 2.69 -12.62 -17.89
C GLN A 179 1.67 -11.99 -18.86
N ALA A 180 1.37 -10.71 -18.65
CA ALA A 180 0.67 -9.86 -19.61
C ALA A 180 1.37 -8.51 -19.70
N LEU A 181 0.93 -7.65 -20.62
CA LEU A 181 1.39 -6.26 -20.64
C LEU A 181 0.92 -5.53 -19.39
N PRO A 182 1.84 -5.02 -18.56
CA PRO A 182 1.47 -4.29 -17.38
C PRO A 182 0.79 -2.96 -17.72
N LEU A 183 -0.14 -2.54 -16.89
CA LEU A 183 -0.78 -1.23 -16.98
C LEU A 183 0.04 -0.22 -16.16
N ARG A 184 0.35 0.92 -16.78
CA ARG A 184 0.99 2.04 -16.08
C ARG A 184 -0.05 2.82 -15.28
N ALA A 185 0.25 3.09 -14.01
CA ALA A 185 -0.60 3.88 -13.13
C ALA A 185 0.23 4.82 -12.26
N LYS A 186 -0.35 5.95 -11.88
CA LYS A 186 0.17 6.86 -10.86
C LYS A 186 -0.84 6.97 -9.74
N ALA A 187 -0.35 7.03 -8.52
CA ALA A 187 -1.20 7.19 -7.35
C ALA A 187 -0.49 7.99 -6.26
N GLU A 188 -1.28 8.62 -5.42
CA GLU A 188 -0.84 9.18 -4.15
C GLU A 188 -1.69 8.58 -3.05
N GLN A 189 -1.06 8.17 -1.97
CA GLN A 189 -1.76 7.59 -0.83
C GLN A 189 -1.02 7.83 0.48
N LYS A 190 -1.78 7.97 1.55
CA LYS A 190 -1.26 7.94 2.90
C LYS A 190 -1.17 6.50 3.37
N ILE A 191 -0.05 6.16 4.01
CA ILE A 191 0.15 4.84 4.63
C ILE A 191 0.36 5.06 6.12
N TYR A 192 -0.50 4.47 6.93
CA TYR A 192 -0.52 4.62 8.39
C TYR A 192 0.20 3.49 9.10
N SER A 193 0.58 3.72 10.37
CA SER A 193 1.21 2.73 11.25
C SER A 193 0.24 2.26 12.32
N ALA A 194 0.20 0.94 12.57
CA ALA A 194 -0.53 0.41 13.71
C ALA A 194 0.16 0.69 15.06
N ALA A 195 1.49 0.89 15.09
CA ALA A 195 2.21 1.27 16.31
C ALA A 195 1.97 2.72 16.72
N GLU A 196 1.73 3.59 15.74
CA GLU A 196 1.45 5.02 15.93
C GLU A 196 0.28 5.41 15.01
N PRO A 197 -0.99 5.26 15.43
CA PRO A 197 -2.15 5.38 14.55
C PRO A 197 -2.35 6.73 13.88
N SER A 198 -1.76 7.80 14.41
CA SER A 198 -1.73 9.15 13.82
C SER A 198 -0.57 9.37 12.86
N PHE A 199 0.45 8.49 12.91
CA PHE A 199 1.62 8.60 12.06
C PHE A 199 1.35 8.05 10.67
N PHE A 200 1.69 8.82 9.64
CA PHE A 200 1.64 8.38 8.24
C PHE A 200 2.81 8.93 7.42
N ARG A 201 2.98 8.32 6.24
CA ARG A 201 3.80 8.83 5.15
C ARG A 201 2.92 9.01 3.92
N ILE A 202 3.26 10.00 3.10
CA ILE A 202 2.62 10.20 1.81
C ILE A 202 3.50 9.50 0.77
N TYR A 203 2.91 8.57 0.03
CA TYR A 203 3.57 7.86 -1.05
C TYR A 203 3.02 8.33 -2.39
N ARG A 204 3.90 8.92 -3.20
CA ARG A 204 3.65 9.16 -4.63
C ARG A 204 4.29 8.04 -5.41
N THR A 205 3.49 7.35 -6.19
CA THR A 205 3.93 6.14 -6.87
C THR A 205 3.65 6.21 -8.37
N GLU A 206 4.56 5.61 -9.14
CA GLU A 206 4.35 5.29 -10.54
C GLU A 206 4.66 3.81 -10.72
N THR A 207 3.72 3.06 -11.28
CA THR A 207 3.80 1.59 -11.32
C THR A 207 3.53 1.04 -12.71
N ALA A 208 4.18 -0.07 -13.01
CA ALA A 208 3.70 -1.03 -14.00
C ALA A 208 2.99 -2.15 -13.24
N THR A 209 1.67 -2.30 -13.45
CA THR A 209 0.82 -3.20 -12.68
C THR A 209 0.39 -4.38 -13.55
N ASP A 210 0.71 -5.58 -13.12
CA ASP A 210 0.27 -6.84 -13.74
C ASP A 210 -0.70 -7.55 -12.80
N LEU A 211 -2.00 -7.56 -13.16
CA LEU A 211 -3.06 -8.18 -12.38
C LEU A 211 -3.12 -9.68 -12.68
N LEU A 212 -2.52 -10.50 -11.83
CA LEU A 212 -2.39 -11.95 -12.04
C LEU A 212 -3.68 -12.70 -11.74
N ARG A 213 -4.34 -12.33 -10.65
CA ARG A 213 -5.61 -12.90 -10.22
C ARG A 213 -6.46 -11.86 -9.51
N SER A 214 -7.75 -11.88 -9.77
CA SER A 214 -8.74 -11.11 -9.04
C SER A 214 -10.09 -11.83 -9.13
N ILE A 215 -10.59 -12.29 -8.00
CA ILE A 215 -11.93 -12.89 -7.91
C ILE A 215 -12.99 -11.85 -8.30
N PRO A 216 -12.97 -10.60 -7.76
CA PRO A 216 -13.96 -9.59 -8.13
C PRO A 216 -13.98 -9.22 -9.61
N ALA A 217 -12.81 -9.26 -10.28
CA ALA A 217 -12.70 -8.92 -11.70
C ALA A 217 -12.81 -10.14 -12.64
N GLY A 218 -12.94 -11.35 -12.12
CA GLY A 218 -12.99 -12.57 -12.92
C GLY A 218 -11.69 -12.91 -13.66
N ILE A 219 -10.54 -12.38 -13.18
CA ILE A 219 -9.23 -12.59 -13.82
C ILE A 219 -8.50 -13.71 -13.09
N ASN A 220 -7.96 -14.68 -13.87
CA ASN A 220 -7.06 -15.70 -13.35
C ASN A 220 -6.04 -16.11 -14.42
N ARG A 221 -4.80 -15.65 -14.25
CA ARG A 221 -3.62 -16.04 -15.04
C ARG A 221 -2.61 -16.83 -14.22
N VAL A 222 -2.98 -17.13 -12.97
CA VAL A 222 -2.17 -17.95 -12.06
C VAL A 222 -2.34 -19.41 -12.42
N GLN A 223 -1.24 -20.09 -12.71
CA GLN A 223 -1.18 -21.51 -13.01
C GLN A 223 -0.99 -22.35 -11.73
N ASN A 224 -0.16 -21.83 -10.80
CA ASN A 224 0.05 -22.46 -9.49
C ASN A 224 0.18 -21.38 -8.42
N TYR A 225 -0.48 -21.60 -7.29
CA TYR A 225 -0.39 -20.75 -6.11
C TYR A 225 -0.29 -21.60 -4.85
N GLN A 226 0.72 -21.30 -4.06
CA GLN A 226 0.91 -21.91 -2.76
C GLN A 226 1.21 -20.82 -1.74
N LEU A 227 0.53 -20.84 -0.62
CA LEU A 227 0.82 -20.02 0.55
C LEU A 227 0.87 -20.93 1.77
N ARG A 228 1.96 -20.87 2.50
CA ARG A 228 2.12 -21.54 3.78
C ARG A 228 2.57 -20.53 4.83
N VAL A 229 1.82 -20.44 5.90
CA VAL A 229 2.12 -19.56 7.04
C VAL A 229 2.17 -20.41 8.29
N THR A 230 3.33 -20.45 8.95
CA THR A 230 3.55 -21.21 10.18
C THR A 230 3.97 -20.31 11.35
N MET A 231 3.94 -19.00 11.15
CA MET A 231 4.28 -18.01 12.19
C MET A 231 3.25 -18.02 13.32
N PRO A 232 3.66 -18.20 14.59
CA PRO A 232 2.75 -18.28 15.72
C PRO A 232 1.82 -17.07 15.87
N GLU A 233 2.33 -15.87 15.62
CA GLU A 233 1.57 -14.62 15.71
C GLU A 233 0.48 -14.48 14.65
N LEU A 234 0.60 -15.20 13.53
CA LEU A 234 -0.38 -15.17 12.43
C LEU A 234 -1.36 -16.35 12.46
N LYS A 235 -1.21 -17.31 13.39
CA LYS A 235 -2.02 -18.54 13.41
C LYS A 235 -3.53 -18.30 13.44
N ASN A 236 -3.98 -17.19 14.05
CA ASN A 236 -5.39 -16.86 14.14
C ASN A 236 -5.95 -16.20 12.85
N LEU A 237 -5.06 -15.80 11.94
CA LEU A 237 -5.42 -15.30 10.62
C LEU A 237 -5.35 -16.41 9.57
N PHE A 238 -4.48 -17.42 9.82
CA PHE A 238 -4.20 -18.54 8.93
C PHE A 238 -4.56 -19.84 9.65
N ASP A 239 -5.85 -20.04 9.86
CA ASP A 239 -6.44 -21.19 10.54
C ASP A 239 -7.09 -22.19 9.55
N GLY A 240 -6.92 -21.97 8.24
CA GLY A 240 -7.51 -22.73 7.16
C GLY A 240 -8.80 -22.11 6.59
N SER A 241 -9.29 -21.01 7.18
CA SER A 241 -10.47 -20.28 6.67
C SER A 241 -10.12 -19.13 5.73
N GLU A 242 -8.84 -18.79 5.62
CA GLU A 242 -8.37 -17.72 4.75
C GLU A 242 -8.67 -17.99 3.27
N GLN A 243 -9.07 -16.95 2.55
CA GLN A 243 -9.42 -17.02 1.14
C GLN A 243 -8.56 -16.06 0.32
N LEU A 244 -7.99 -16.56 -0.77
CA LEU A 244 -7.29 -15.73 -1.72
C LEU A 244 -8.31 -14.88 -2.52
N VAL A 245 -8.18 -13.55 -2.42
CA VAL A 245 -9.02 -12.60 -3.18
C VAL A 245 -8.34 -12.19 -4.49
N GLY A 246 -7.04 -11.91 -4.46
CA GLY A 246 -6.32 -11.53 -5.65
C GLY A 246 -4.81 -11.47 -5.46
N ILE A 247 -4.10 -11.43 -6.58
CA ILE A 247 -2.63 -11.31 -6.65
C ILE A 247 -2.28 -10.27 -7.69
N ILE A 248 -1.40 -9.33 -7.33
CA ILE A 248 -0.89 -8.28 -8.20
C ILE A 248 0.64 -8.34 -8.18
N ALA A 249 1.25 -8.40 -9.35
CA ALA A 249 2.68 -8.18 -9.50
C ALA A 249 2.95 -6.75 -10.00
N TYR A 250 4.00 -6.15 -9.47
CA TYR A 250 4.53 -4.87 -9.93
C TYR A 250 5.96 -5.10 -10.43
N PRO A 251 6.16 -5.38 -11.72
CA PRO A 251 7.51 -5.51 -12.29
C PRO A 251 8.29 -4.20 -12.22
N LEU A 252 7.62 -3.07 -12.05
CA LEU A 252 8.21 -1.77 -11.76
C LEU A 252 7.32 -1.03 -10.76
N PHE A 253 7.93 -0.55 -9.68
CA PHE A 253 7.30 0.29 -8.67
C PHE A 253 8.27 1.41 -8.30
N LEU A 254 7.99 2.62 -8.79
CA LEU A 254 8.69 3.83 -8.40
C LEU A 254 7.91 4.48 -7.26
N ARG A 255 8.62 4.85 -6.19
CA ARG A 255 7.98 5.48 -5.04
C ARG A 255 8.80 6.65 -4.53
N GLN A 256 8.15 7.77 -4.32
CA GLN A 256 8.63 8.89 -3.53
C GLN A 256 7.91 8.91 -2.20
N ILE A 257 8.65 9.12 -1.12
CA ILE A 257 8.16 9.11 0.26
C ILE A 257 8.30 10.50 0.83
N PHE A 258 7.17 11.06 1.31
CA PHE A 258 7.14 12.40 1.92
C PHE A 258 6.70 12.32 3.38
N LEU A 259 7.25 13.21 4.17
CA LEU A 259 6.68 13.66 5.44
C LEU A 259 5.51 14.59 5.17
N PRO A 260 4.42 14.53 5.99
CA PRO A 260 3.35 15.51 5.95
C PRO A 260 3.82 16.88 6.41
#